data_9a1eae5a2ea22794591083e2d99863ad
#
_entry.id   9a1eae5a2ea22794591083e2d99863ad
#
_cell.length_a   1.000
_cell.length_b   1.000
_cell.length_c   1.000
_cell.angle_alpha   90.00
_cell.angle_beta   90.00
_cell.angle_gamma   90.00
#
_symmetry.space_group_name_H-M   'P 1'
#
loop_
_entity.id
_entity.type
_entity.pdbx_description
1 polymer ?
#
loop_
_entity_poly.entity_id
_entity_poly.type
_entity_poly.pdbx_seq_one_letter_code
_entity_poly.pdbx_strand_id
1 'polypeptide(L)'
;MKIKTLILTLLIMVVITVGCIFAYNYFTSDNTDVSVNEEQKFTLFTLDNYPKVDASLATQPLTDAFAAAFTGEKNIPDDWYGYTNTHPAYLRLIDKEVDVIVVTEPSEDELKYAKDKGVELEVTPVVREGFVFYVNANNPVNSLSLAQIKKIYSGKTVNWNEVGGNAGAIRPFQRPANSGSQTGMLSLVMKDTKLMTPLKEDLVETMESIINLVADYDNGENAIGYSYYYYATTIFETIDEEISNKIKLLAVDGVKPSNETIKNGEYTLNTAYYIVTRKGDTSEDAQKLVNAMLSEEGQRVAEEAGYVGVK
;
A
#
# COMPACT_ATOMS: atom_id res chain seq x y z
N MET A 1 -15.56 -21.34 -51.99
CA MET A 1 -15.42 -20.87 -50.58
C MET A 1 -13.97 -20.67 -50.14
N LYS A 2 -12.99 -21.43 -50.63
CA LYS A 2 -11.55 -21.34 -50.21
C LYS A 2 -10.78 -20.10 -50.71
N ILE A 3 -11.13 -19.52 -51.88
CA ILE A 3 -10.40 -18.36 -52.46
C ILE A 3 -10.73 -17.05 -51.71
N LYS A 4 -11.98 -16.83 -51.33
CA LYS A 4 -12.38 -15.61 -50.57
C LYS A 4 -11.76 -15.56 -49.19
N THR A 5 -11.59 -16.71 -48.52
CA THR A 5 -10.91 -16.77 -47.20
C THR A 5 -9.42 -16.51 -47.31
N LEU A 6 -8.77 -17.01 -48.41
CA LEU A 6 -7.35 -16.76 -48.64
C LEU A 6 -7.06 -15.28 -48.95
N ILE A 7 -7.93 -14.60 -49.72
CA ILE A 7 -7.82 -13.17 -50.03
C ILE A 7 -8.03 -12.32 -48.76
N LEU A 8 -8.95 -12.71 -47.87
CA LEU A 8 -9.22 -12.01 -46.63
C LEU A 8 -8.05 -12.13 -45.64
N THR A 9 -7.44 -13.33 -45.54
CA THR A 9 -6.24 -13.52 -44.69
C THR A 9 -5.02 -12.77 -45.23
N LEU A 10 -4.83 -12.68 -46.52
CA LEU A 10 -3.77 -11.90 -47.15
C LEU A 10 -3.98 -10.38 -46.90
N LEU A 11 -5.21 -9.88 -46.98
CA LEU A 11 -5.53 -8.47 -46.70
C LEU A 11 -5.28 -8.11 -45.21
N ILE A 12 -5.64 -9.01 -44.29
CA ILE A 12 -5.39 -8.83 -42.85
C ILE A 12 -3.87 -8.78 -42.56
N MET A 13 -3.08 -9.70 -43.17
CA MET A 13 -1.62 -9.64 -43.01
C MET A 13 -1.01 -8.38 -43.57
N VAL A 14 -1.46 -7.85 -44.69
CA VAL A 14 -0.97 -6.60 -45.27
C VAL A 14 -1.30 -5.41 -44.38
N VAL A 15 -2.51 -5.38 -43.79
CA VAL A 15 -2.90 -4.29 -42.83
C VAL A 15 -2.03 -4.33 -41.54
N ILE A 16 -1.76 -5.53 -41.05
CA ILE A 16 -0.90 -5.70 -39.85
C ILE A 16 0.54 -5.30 -40.16
N THR A 17 1.11 -5.69 -41.30
CA THR A 17 2.49 -5.31 -41.68
C THR A 17 2.62 -3.82 -41.96
N VAL A 18 1.65 -3.19 -42.61
CA VAL A 18 1.64 -1.74 -42.82
C VAL A 18 1.47 -1.00 -41.49
N GLY A 19 0.62 -1.48 -40.58
CA GLY A 19 0.46 -0.93 -39.23
C GLY A 19 1.75 -1.02 -38.42
N CYS A 20 2.46 -2.15 -38.46
CA CYS A 20 3.75 -2.32 -37.78
C CYS A 20 4.86 -1.44 -38.38
N ILE A 21 4.88 -1.24 -39.70
CA ILE A 21 5.84 -0.33 -40.37
C ILE A 21 5.52 1.13 -40.01
N PHE A 22 4.24 1.52 -39.94
CA PHE A 22 3.85 2.87 -39.51
C PHE A 22 4.19 3.11 -38.05
N ALA A 23 3.92 2.15 -37.16
CA ALA A 23 4.32 2.24 -35.75
C ALA A 23 5.85 2.31 -35.60
N TYR A 24 6.60 1.45 -36.31
CA TYR A 24 8.06 1.47 -36.30
C TYR A 24 8.60 2.81 -36.81
N ASN A 25 8.10 3.35 -37.93
CA ASN A 25 8.51 4.65 -38.44
C ASN A 25 8.05 5.82 -37.56
N TYR A 26 6.90 5.73 -36.90
CA TYR A 26 6.45 6.72 -35.92
C TYR A 26 7.37 6.75 -34.67
N PHE A 27 7.82 5.60 -34.19
CA PHE A 27 8.79 5.52 -33.08
C PHE A 27 10.24 5.77 -33.48
N THR A 28 10.61 5.74 -34.77
CA THR A 28 11.97 5.95 -35.25
C THR A 28 12.20 7.29 -35.99
N SER A 29 11.15 8.05 -36.30
CA SER A 29 11.26 9.30 -37.07
C SER A 29 11.33 10.57 -36.23
N ASP A 30 11.39 10.51 -34.90
CA ASP A 30 11.67 11.66 -34.06
C ASP A 30 13.16 11.72 -33.67
N ASN A 31 14.02 11.80 -34.69
CA ASN A 31 15.34 12.42 -34.55
C ASN A 31 15.25 13.90 -34.97
N THR A 32 14.41 14.68 -34.35
CA THR A 32 14.64 16.10 -34.19
C THR A 32 15.38 16.26 -32.87
N ASP A 33 16.56 16.84 -32.91
CA ASP A 33 17.29 17.39 -31.76
C ASP A 33 16.40 18.40 -31.01
N VAL A 34 15.42 17.86 -30.26
CA VAL A 34 14.92 18.53 -29.10
C VAL A 34 16.00 18.27 -28.05
N SER A 35 16.75 19.28 -27.70
CA SER A 35 17.53 19.32 -26.49
C SER A 35 16.54 18.97 -25.38
N VAL A 36 16.39 17.67 -25.06
CA VAL A 36 15.82 17.19 -23.81
C VAL A 36 16.74 17.84 -22.80
N ASN A 37 16.23 18.87 -22.11
CA ASN A 37 16.81 19.23 -20.84
C ASN A 37 16.96 17.89 -20.10
N GLU A 38 18.19 17.42 -19.95
CA GLU A 38 18.49 16.36 -19.00
C GLU A 38 17.91 16.90 -17.70
N GLU A 39 16.76 16.37 -17.28
CA GLU A 39 16.24 16.59 -15.92
C GLU A 39 17.43 16.29 -15.03
N GLN A 40 17.88 17.28 -14.33
CA GLN A 40 19.11 17.26 -13.55
C GLN A 40 18.97 16.11 -12.56
N LYS A 41 19.61 14.97 -12.89
CA LYS A 41 19.44 13.69 -12.19
C LYS A 41 19.84 13.94 -10.73
N PHE A 42 18.87 13.97 -9.82
CA PHE A 42 19.06 14.23 -8.40
C PHE A 42 19.66 13.00 -7.73
N THR A 43 20.92 12.70 -8.09
CA THR A 43 21.66 11.54 -7.56
C THR A 43 22.34 11.94 -6.27
N LEU A 44 21.91 11.35 -5.16
CA LEU A 44 22.48 11.59 -3.83
C LEU A 44 23.39 10.46 -3.37
N PHE A 45 23.16 9.25 -3.86
CA PHE A 45 23.81 8.03 -3.45
C PHE A 45 24.22 7.20 -4.67
N THR A 46 25.20 6.34 -4.47
CA THR A 46 25.45 5.16 -5.31
C THR A 46 24.84 3.94 -4.64
N LEU A 47 24.73 2.81 -5.34
CA LEU A 47 24.28 1.56 -4.73
C LEU A 47 25.17 1.15 -3.54
N ASP A 48 26.47 1.41 -3.61
CA ASP A 48 27.45 1.01 -2.58
C ASP A 48 27.30 1.78 -1.25
N ASN A 49 26.78 3.03 -1.28
CA ASN A 49 26.67 3.88 -0.09
C ASN A 49 25.23 4.25 0.27
N TYR A 50 24.25 3.64 -0.38
CA TYR A 50 22.86 3.79 0.03
C TYR A 50 22.63 3.11 1.39
N PRO A 51 21.98 3.74 2.36
CA PRO A 51 21.70 3.14 3.64
C PRO A 51 20.94 1.81 3.53
N LYS A 52 21.13 0.90 4.47
CA LYS A 52 20.35 -0.32 4.53
C LYS A 52 18.91 -0.02 4.91
N VAL A 53 18.00 -0.28 4.00
CA VAL A 53 16.56 -0.01 4.17
C VAL A 53 15.79 -1.33 4.27
N ASP A 54 14.80 -1.38 5.16
CA ASP A 54 13.76 -2.40 5.14
C ASP A 54 12.37 -1.76 5.07
N ALA A 55 11.40 -2.50 4.58
CA ALA A 55 10.06 -1.97 4.37
C ALA A 55 8.98 -3.04 4.52
N SER A 56 7.74 -2.59 4.65
CA SER A 56 6.57 -3.46 4.49
C SER A 56 6.24 -3.63 2.99
N LEU A 57 5.50 -4.67 2.65
CA LEU A 57 5.00 -4.84 1.28
C LEU A 57 4.15 -3.65 0.80
N ALA A 58 3.45 -2.98 1.71
CA ALA A 58 2.63 -1.82 1.37
C ALA A 58 3.46 -0.56 1.08
N THR A 59 4.71 -0.51 1.50
CA THR A 59 5.63 0.62 1.29
C THR A 59 6.78 0.28 0.35
N GLN A 60 6.84 -0.95 -0.15
CA GLN A 60 7.84 -1.37 -1.12
C GLN A 60 7.88 -0.46 -2.36
N PRO A 61 6.75 -0.16 -3.07
CA PRO A 61 6.81 0.71 -4.24
C PRO A 61 7.34 2.12 -3.93
N LEU A 62 7.07 2.63 -2.72
CA LEU A 62 7.57 3.91 -2.26
C LEU A 62 9.09 3.89 -2.07
N THR A 63 9.61 2.86 -1.41
CA THR A 63 11.06 2.71 -1.18
C THR A 63 11.81 2.47 -2.47
N ASP A 64 11.25 1.72 -3.41
CA ASP A 64 11.83 1.50 -4.75
C ASP A 64 11.89 2.82 -5.54
N ALA A 65 10.82 3.62 -5.50
CA ALA A 65 10.79 4.92 -6.15
C ALA A 65 11.85 5.89 -5.58
N PHE A 66 11.99 5.95 -4.25
CA PHE A 66 13.03 6.76 -3.62
C PHE A 66 14.43 6.30 -3.99
N ALA A 67 14.68 4.99 -3.98
CA ALA A 67 15.99 4.48 -4.32
C ALA A 67 16.34 4.75 -5.79
N ALA A 68 15.40 4.51 -6.70
CA ALA A 68 15.59 4.84 -8.11
C ALA A 68 15.89 6.33 -8.32
N ALA A 69 15.12 7.21 -7.66
CA ALA A 69 15.30 8.66 -7.77
C ALA A 69 16.66 9.11 -7.18
N PHE A 70 17.04 8.60 -6.02
CA PHE A 70 18.22 9.09 -5.30
C PHE A 70 19.54 8.44 -5.70
N THR A 71 19.50 7.27 -6.34
CA THR A 71 20.70 6.63 -6.94
C THR A 71 20.79 6.87 -8.44
N GLY A 72 19.69 7.20 -9.07
CA GLY A 72 19.57 7.30 -10.52
C GLY A 72 19.58 5.96 -11.24
N GLU A 73 19.50 4.85 -10.52
CA GLU A 73 19.41 3.50 -11.07
C GLU A 73 17.95 3.14 -11.35
N LYS A 74 17.67 2.65 -12.57
CA LYS A 74 16.30 2.27 -12.97
C LYS A 74 15.89 0.91 -12.44
N ASN A 75 16.88 0.02 -12.26
CA ASN A 75 16.67 -1.34 -11.79
C ASN A 75 17.39 -1.49 -10.45
N ILE A 76 16.62 -1.50 -9.39
CA ILE A 76 17.14 -1.79 -8.05
C ILE A 76 17.15 -3.32 -7.90
N PRO A 77 18.28 -3.93 -7.52
CA PRO A 77 18.33 -5.38 -7.33
C PRO A 77 17.35 -5.85 -6.25
N ASP A 78 16.61 -6.92 -6.51
CA ASP A 78 15.58 -7.46 -5.60
C ASP A 78 16.13 -7.86 -4.22
N ASP A 79 17.43 -8.20 -4.15
CA ASP A 79 18.12 -8.59 -2.91
C ASP A 79 18.76 -7.42 -2.16
N TRP A 80 18.63 -6.20 -2.67
CA TRP A 80 19.26 -5.02 -2.10
C TRP A 80 18.50 -4.46 -0.89
N TYR A 81 17.20 -4.71 -0.82
CA TYR A 81 16.33 -4.34 0.29
C TYR A 81 15.86 -5.55 1.08
N GLY A 82 15.56 -5.33 2.37
CA GLY A 82 14.71 -6.24 3.09
C GLY A 82 13.25 -5.79 2.98
N TYR A 83 12.40 -6.58 2.35
CA TYR A 83 10.94 -6.39 2.43
C TYR A 83 10.38 -7.42 3.39
N THR A 84 10.75 -7.28 4.65
CA THR A 84 10.46 -8.31 5.66
C THR A 84 9.09 -8.17 6.32
N ASN A 85 8.29 -7.20 5.94
CA ASN A 85 7.07 -6.73 6.59
C ASN A 85 7.30 -5.91 7.86
N THR A 86 6.22 -5.30 8.39
CA THR A 86 6.30 -4.31 9.47
C THR A 86 7.03 -4.84 10.70
N HIS A 87 6.58 -5.94 11.28
CA HIS A 87 7.16 -6.45 12.52
C HIS A 87 8.63 -6.86 12.41
N PRO A 88 9.04 -7.71 11.44
CA PRO A 88 10.45 -8.03 11.27
C PRO A 88 11.32 -6.81 10.96
N ALA A 89 10.83 -5.83 10.19
CA ALA A 89 11.57 -4.62 9.89
C ALA A 89 11.89 -3.82 11.17
N TYR A 90 10.92 -3.67 12.09
CA TYR A 90 11.18 -3.06 13.41
C TYR A 90 12.24 -3.82 14.20
N LEU A 91 12.17 -5.15 14.26
CA LEU A 91 13.16 -5.95 14.97
C LEU A 91 14.57 -5.74 14.39
N ARG A 92 14.70 -5.77 13.06
CA ARG A 92 15.98 -5.55 12.36
C ARG A 92 16.53 -4.14 12.60
N LEU A 93 15.65 -3.11 12.62
CA LEU A 93 16.07 -1.75 12.94
C LEU A 93 16.60 -1.65 14.39
N ILE A 94 15.87 -2.23 15.34
CA ILE A 94 16.22 -2.21 16.77
C ILE A 94 17.52 -3.00 17.02
N ASP A 95 17.70 -4.14 16.33
CA ASP A 95 18.91 -4.98 16.43
C ASP A 95 20.08 -4.46 15.54
N LYS A 96 19.93 -3.28 14.91
CA LYS A 96 20.95 -2.58 14.10
C LYS A 96 21.39 -3.33 12.84
N GLU A 97 20.52 -4.18 12.29
CA GLU A 97 20.76 -4.87 11.03
C GLU A 97 20.49 -3.96 9.82
N VAL A 98 19.60 -2.98 9.99
CA VAL A 98 19.26 -1.95 8.99
C VAL A 98 19.31 -0.55 9.61
N ASP A 99 19.41 0.48 8.77
CA ASP A 99 19.58 1.86 9.19
C ASP A 99 18.26 2.62 9.23
N VAL A 100 17.38 2.32 8.29
CA VAL A 100 16.10 2.99 8.08
C VAL A 100 15.04 1.94 7.76
N ILE A 101 13.82 2.14 8.27
CA ILE A 101 12.67 1.37 7.80
C ILE A 101 11.54 2.30 7.35
N VAL A 102 10.76 1.84 6.36
CA VAL A 102 9.57 2.55 5.89
C VAL A 102 8.36 1.62 6.07
N VAL A 103 7.56 1.93 7.07
CA VAL A 103 6.53 1.02 7.60
C VAL A 103 5.34 1.79 8.17
N THR A 104 4.37 1.08 8.73
CA THR A 104 3.30 1.63 9.56
C THR A 104 3.80 1.97 10.98
N GLU A 105 2.97 2.60 11.80
CA GLU A 105 3.30 2.88 13.20
C GLU A 105 3.71 1.61 13.98
N PRO A 106 4.57 1.76 15.00
CA PRO A 106 5.01 0.63 15.82
C PRO A 106 3.87 0.10 16.70
N SER A 107 3.83 -1.21 16.89
CA SER A 107 2.98 -1.87 17.89
C SER A 107 3.53 -1.69 19.31
N GLU A 108 2.70 -2.01 20.31
CA GLU A 108 3.13 -2.00 21.72
C GLU A 108 4.30 -2.98 21.97
N ASP A 109 4.31 -4.13 21.30
CA ASP A 109 5.37 -5.13 21.42
C ASP A 109 6.70 -4.61 20.85
N GLU A 110 6.67 -3.91 19.73
CA GLU A 110 7.84 -3.29 19.09
C GLU A 110 8.39 -2.15 19.93
N LEU A 111 7.52 -1.30 20.48
CA LEU A 111 7.91 -0.25 21.42
C LEU A 111 8.52 -0.84 22.69
N LYS A 112 7.95 -1.92 23.20
CA LYS A 112 8.49 -2.63 24.36
C LYS A 112 9.85 -3.25 24.03
N TYR A 113 10.00 -3.90 22.88
CA TYR A 113 11.27 -4.48 22.45
C TYR A 113 12.35 -3.41 22.30
N ALA A 114 12.05 -2.27 21.68
CA ALA A 114 12.98 -1.16 21.57
C ALA A 114 13.43 -0.67 22.96
N LYS A 115 12.48 -0.50 23.90
CA LYS A 115 12.77 -0.13 25.28
C LYS A 115 13.67 -1.14 25.98
N ASP A 116 13.37 -2.43 25.85
CA ASP A 116 14.15 -3.52 26.47
C ASP A 116 15.59 -3.58 25.93
N LYS A 117 15.79 -3.16 24.66
CA LYS A 117 17.12 -3.02 24.00
C LYS A 117 17.78 -1.65 24.27
N GLY A 118 17.12 -0.73 24.94
CA GLY A 118 17.65 0.63 25.18
C GLY A 118 17.69 1.49 23.91
N VAL A 119 16.86 1.20 22.92
CA VAL A 119 16.75 1.95 21.66
C VAL A 119 15.53 2.87 21.73
N GLU A 120 15.73 4.14 21.44
CA GLU A 120 14.63 5.10 21.21
C GLU A 120 14.37 5.21 19.71
N LEU A 121 13.12 5.03 19.29
CA LEU A 121 12.72 5.14 17.88
C LEU A 121 12.34 6.58 17.55
N GLU A 122 12.79 7.08 16.41
CA GLU A 122 12.31 8.31 15.80
C GLU A 122 11.37 7.94 14.65
N VAL A 123 10.09 8.28 14.82
CA VAL A 123 9.00 7.89 13.90
C VAL A 123 8.50 9.14 13.19
N THR A 124 8.79 9.27 11.90
CA THR A 124 8.50 10.47 11.10
C THR A 124 7.56 10.15 9.95
N PRO A 125 6.39 10.82 9.81
CA PRO A 125 5.50 10.60 8.67
C PRO A 125 6.19 10.96 7.35
N VAL A 126 6.09 10.09 6.34
CA VAL A 126 6.65 10.31 5.00
C VAL A 126 5.59 10.53 3.93
N VAL A 127 4.48 9.82 4.02
CA VAL A 127 3.29 10.00 3.17
C VAL A 127 2.03 9.83 4.02
N ARG A 128 0.94 10.51 3.62
CA ARG A 128 -0.38 10.31 4.23
C ARG A 128 -0.99 9.02 3.74
N GLU A 129 -1.80 8.42 4.59
CA GLU A 129 -2.47 7.15 4.27
C GLU A 129 -3.87 7.10 4.91
N GLY A 130 -4.77 6.30 4.34
CA GLY A 130 -6.09 6.03 4.89
C GLY A 130 -6.20 4.58 5.36
N PHE A 131 -6.72 4.36 6.57
CA PHE A 131 -7.09 3.03 7.01
C PHE A 131 -8.51 2.72 6.56
N VAL A 132 -8.68 1.73 5.68
CA VAL A 132 -9.94 1.51 4.96
C VAL A 132 -10.58 0.18 5.29
N PHE A 133 -11.90 0.14 5.15
CA PHE A 133 -12.71 -1.08 5.22
C PHE A 133 -13.30 -1.38 3.86
N TYR A 134 -13.41 -2.66 3.54
CA TYR A 134 -14.00 -3.13 2.29
C TYR A 134 -14.87 -4.35 2.50
N VAL A 135 -15.83 -4.48 1.61
CA VAL A 135 -16.77 -5.59 1.53
C VAL A 135 -16.85 -6.08 0.09
N ASN A 136 -17.46 -7.25 -0.11
CA ASN A 136 -17.79 -7.71 -1.46
C ASN A 136 -18.66 -6.67 -2.20
N ALA A 137 -18.44 -6.50 -3.49
CA ALA A 137 -19.17 -5.53 -4.32
C ALA A 137 -20.70 -5.74 -4.28
N ASN A 138 -21.16 -7.00 -4.08
CA ASN A 138 -22.59 -7.35 -3.97
C ASN A 138 -23.21 -7.03 -2.60
N ASN A 139 -22.40 -6.77 -1.56
CA ASN A 139 -22.94 -6.35 -0.27
C ASN A 139 -23.66 -4.99 -0.42
N PRO A 140 -24.92 -4.81 0.01
CA PRO A 140 -25.65 -3.55 -0.19
C PRO A 140 -25.14 -2.37 0.66
N VAL A 141 -24.34 -2.65 1.71
CA VAL A 141 -23.80 -1.59 2.59
C VAL A 141 -22.71 -0.81 1.86
N ASN A 142 -22.83 0.53 1.85
CA ASN A 142 -21.86 1.42 1.22
C ASN A 142 -21.14 2.33 2.23
N SER A 143 -21.68 2.43 3.45
CA SER A 143 -21.12 3.27 4.51
C SER A 143 -21.40 2.65 5.87
N LEU A 144 -20.42 2.75 6.77
CA LEU A 144 -20.56 2.43 8.18
C LEU A 144 -20.04 3.61 9.01
N SER A 145 -20.68 3.87 10.15
CA SER A 145 -20.06 4.78 11.12
C SER A 145 -18.90 4.06 11.84
N LEU A 146 -17.92 4.82 12.32
CA LEU A 146 -16.84 4.27 13.15
C LEU A 146 -17.39 3.50 14.36
N ALA A 147 -18.50 3.95 14.93
CA ALA A 147 -19.18 3.27 16.04
C ALA A 147 -19.76 1.90 15.62
N GLN A 148 -20.29 1.77 14.40
CA GLN A 148 -20.78 0.49 13.87
C GLN A 148 -19.60 -0.46 13.61
N ILE A 149 -18.52 0.01 13.03
CA ILE A 149 -17.29 -0.77 12.80
C ILE A 149 -16.77 -1.32 14.14
N LYS A 150 -16.67 -0.47 15.17
CA LYS A 150 -16.26 -0.92 16.52
C LYS A 150 -17.18 -2.00 17.10
N LYS A 151 -18.49 -1.89 16.89
CA LYS A 151 -19.46 -2.90 17.34
C LYS A 151 -19.28 -4.23 16.60
N ILE A 152 -19.04 -4.18 15.29
CA ILE A 152 -18.78 -5.37 14.47
C ILE A 152 -17.52 -6.07 14.98
N TYR A 153 -16.40 -5.37 15.07
CA TYR A 153 -15.12 -5.96 15.47
C TYR A 153 -14.99 -6.26 16.97
N SER A 154 -15.91 -5.76 17.79
CA SER A 154 -16.05 -6.20 19.19
C SER A 154 -17.06 -7.35 19.39
N GLY A 155 -17.69 -7.85 18.30
CA GLY A 155 -18.69 -8.92 18.34
C GLY A 155 -20.04 -8.51 18.90
N LYS A 156 -20.33 -7.20 19.02
CA LYS A 156 -21.61 -6.67 19.52
C LYS A 156 -22.67 -6.55 18.43
N THR A 157 -22.26 -6.41 17.17
CA THR A 157 -23.10 -6.45 15.98
C THR A 157 -22.64 -7.63 15.15
N VAL A 158 -23.52 -8.58 14.93
CA VAL A 158 -23.19 -9.88 14.32
C VAL A 158 -23.99 -10.15 13.04
N ASN A 159 -24.92 -9.28 12.68
CA ASN A 159 -25.74 -9.45 11.49
C ASN A 159 -25.78 -8.17 10.66
N TRP A 160 -25.67 -8.31 9.33
CA TRP A 160 -25.66 -7.17 8.41
C TRP A 160 -26.95 -6.35 8.42
N ASN A 161 -28.10 -6.96 8.73
CA ASN A 161 -29.37 -6.21 8.84
C ASN A 161 -29.38 -5.16 9.97
N GLU A 162 -28.53 -5.31 10.97
CA GLU A 162 -28.36 -4.31 12.04
C GLU A 162 -27.69 -3.02 11.57
N VAL A 163 -27.04 -3.07 10.41
CA VAL A 163 -26.28 -1.94 9.83
C VAL A 163 -26.72 -1.59 8.40
N GLY A 164 -27.93 -2.02 8.00
CA GLY A 164 -28.54 -1.65 6.72
C GLY A 164 -28.23 -2.61 5.55
N GLY A 165 -27.65 -3.77 5.84
CA GLY A 165 -27.42 -4.84 4.88
C GLY A 165 -28.55 -5.87 4.81
N ASN A 166 -28.34 -6.89 4.00
CA ASN A 166 -29.21 -8.08 3.95
C ASN A 166 -29.06 -8.91 5.23
N ALA A 167 -30.03 -9.80 5.51
CA ALA A 167 -29.89 -10.73 6.62
C ALA A 167 -28.73 -11.72 6.33
N GLY A 168 -27.73 -11.73 7.19
CA GLY A 168 -26.54 -12.57 7.08
C GLY A 168 -25.58 -12.30 8.23
N ALA A 169 -24.90 -13.36 8.72
CA ALA A 169 -23.91 -13.21 9.78
C ALA A 169 -22.67 -12.48 9.27
N ILE A 170 -22.24 -11.42 9.97
CA ILE A 170 -21.02 -10.68 9.60
C ILE A 170 -19.78 -11.56 9.91
N ARG A 171 -18.86 -11.68 8.96
CA ARG A 171 -17.54 -12.29 9.12
C ARG A 171 -16.46 -11.21 9.14
N PRO A 172 -16.03 -10.73 10.30
CA PRO A 172 -14.99 -9.72 10.42
C PRO A 172 -13.60 -10.38 10.41
N PHE A 173 -12.93 -10.37 9.27
CA PHE A 173 -11.56 -10.86 9.15
C PHE A 173 -10.59 -10.00 9.95
N GLN A 174 -9.59 -10.63 10.54
CA GLN A 174 -8.54 -9.99 11.31
C GLN A 174 -7.17 -10.45 10.84
N ARG A 175 -6.16 -9.69 11.19
CA ARG A 175 -4.75 -9.99 10.91
C ARG A 175 -4.03 -10.46 12.19
N PRO A 176 -2.93 -11.20 12.04
CA PRO A 176 -2.08 -11.56 13.18
C PRO A 176 -1.61 -10.32 13.96
N ALA A 177 -1.34 -10.51 15.24
CA ALA A 177 -0.73 -9.48 16.08
C ALA A 177 0.57 -8.96 15.44
N ASN A 178 0.83 -7.66 15.63
CA ASN A 178 2.00 -6.96 15.10
C ASN A 178 2.09 -6.86 13.56
N SER A 179 1.10 -7.38 12.80
CA SER A 179 1.01 -6.94 11.41
C SER A 179 0.63 -5.45 11.35
N GLY A 180 1.18 -4.69 10.40
CA GLY A 180 0.95 -3.25 10.35
C GLY A 180 -0.54 -2.87 10.29
N SER A 181 -1.37 -3.61 9.54
CA SER A 181 -2.80 -3.34 9.50
C SER A 181 -3.54 -3.77 10.78
N GLN A 182 -3.05 -4.75 11.53
CA GLN A 182 -3.61 -5.07 12.85
C GLN A 182 -3.27 -3.99 13.88
N THR A 183 -2.04 -3.47 13.84
CA THR A 183 -1.64 -2.32 14.67
C THR A 183 -2.52 -1.12 14.38
N GLY A 184 -2.73 -0.76 13.09
CA GLY A 184 -3.65 0.31 12.71
C GLY A 184 -5.10 0.04 13.14
N MET A 185 -5.58 -1.20 13.06
CA MET A 185 -6.92 -1.56 13.57
C MET A 185 -7.06 -1.30 15.07
N LEU A 186 -6.03 -1.60 15.86
CA LEU A 186 -6.04 -1.39 17.30
C LEU A 186 -5.92 0.09 17.66
N SER A 187 -4.99 0.82 17.04
CA SER A 187 -4.67 2.21 17.38
C SER A 187 -5.67 3.24 16.83
N LEU A 188 -6.11 3.07 15.58
CA LEU A 188 -6.98 4.04 14.91
C LEU A 188 -8.46 3.75 15.18
N VAL A 189 -8.84 2.47 15.16
CA VAL A 189 -10.25 2.08 15.21
C VAL A 189 -10.67 1.66 16.60
N MET A 190 -10.09 0.59 17.15
CA MET A 190 -10.58 -0.01 18.40
C MET A 190 -10.22 0.83 19.61
N LYS A 191 -9.02 1.37 19.70
CA LYS A 191 -8.57 2.17 20.86
C LYS A 191 -8.90 1.48 22.18
N ASP A 192 -9.79 2.04 22.97
CA ASP A 192 -10.24 1.50 24.25
C ASP A 192 -11.29 0.35 24.14
N THR A 193 -11.70 0.01 22.92
CA THR A 193 -12.68 -1.05 22.68
C THR A 193 -11.96 -2.38 22.47
N LYS A 194 -12.29 -3.38 23.30
CA LYS A 194 -11.70 -4.70 23.14
C LYS A 194 -12.13 -5.35 21.81
N LEU A 195 -11.14 -5.74 21.02
CA LEU A 195 -11.33 -6.53 19.80
C LEU A 195 -11.83 -7.94 20.18
N MET A 196 -12.77 -8.49 19.42
CA MET A 196 -13.20 -9.87 19.59
C MET A 196 -12.09 -10.84 19.20
N THR A 197 -12.07 -12.01 19.83
CA THR A 197 -11.20 -13.10 19.35
C THR A 197 -11.80 -13.65 18.04
N PRO A 198 -11.08 -13.62 16.92
CA PRO A 198 -11.60 -14.15 15.66
C PRO A 198 -11.71 -15.69 15.71
N LEU A 199 -12.54 -16.25 14.85
CA LEU A 199 -12.44 -17.67 14.54
C LEU A 199 -11.07 -17.93 13.89
N LYS A 200 -10.57 -19.16 13.97
CA LYS A 200 -9.25 -19.49 13.42
C LYS A 200 -9.15 -19.21 11.92
N GLU A 201 -10.21 -19.52 11.19
CA GLU A 201 -10.35 -19.27 9.75
C GLU A 201 -10.54 -17.78 9.38
N ASP A 202 -10.88 -16.94 10.34
CA ASP A 202 -11.05 -15.48 10.14
C ASP A 202 -9.78 -14.71 10.56
N LEU A 203 -8.74 -15.39 11.03
CA LEU A 203 -7.41 -14.85 11.25
C LEU A 203 -6.55 -15.09 10.01
N VAL A 204 -6.22 -14.05 9.27
CA VAL A 204 -5.65 -14.13 7.92
C VAL A 204 -4.25 -13.51 7.87
N GLU A 205 -3.28 -14.28 7.36
CA GLU A 205 -1.85 -13.93 7.42
C GLU A 205 -1.45 -12.74 6.54
N THR A 206 -2.11 -12.52 5.39
CA THR A 206 -1.73 -11.45 4.46
C THR A 206 -2.91 -10.53 4.11
N MET A 207 -2.64 -9.28 3.72
CA MET A 207 -3.68 -8.36 3.23
C MET A 207 -4.32 -8.87 1.93
N GLU A 208 -3.51 -9.40 1.03
CA GLU A 208 -3.98 -10.03 -0.21
C GLU A 208 -4.98 -11.15 0.07
N SER A 209 -4.66 -12.04 1.01
CA SER A 209 -5.55 -13.14 1.36
C SER A 209 -6.90 -12.67 1.91
N ILE A 210 -6.95 -11.56 2.69
CA ILE A 210 -8.23 -10.99 3.14
C ILE A 210 -9.04 -10.48 1.95
N ILE A 211 -8.41 -9.77 1.02
CA ILE A 211 -9.10 -9.24 -0.16
C ILE A 211 -9.69 -10.39 -0.98
N ASN A 212 -8.91 -11.43 -1.24
CA ASN A 212 -9.37 -12.63 -1.96
C ASN A 212 -10.54 -13.32 -1.26
N LEU A 213 -10.50 -13.45 0.07
CA LEU A 213 -11.59 -14.05 0.84
C LEU A 213 -12.86 -13.19 0.82
N VAL A 214 -12.76 -11.87 0.82
CA VAL A 214 -13.91 -10.97 0.70
C VAL A 214 -14.47 -10.98 -0.71
N ALA A 215 -13.62 -11.11 -1.73
CA ALA A 215 -14.02 -11.09 -3.14
C ALA A 215 -14.72 -12.38 -3.58
N ASP A 216 -14.13 -13.56 -3.30
CA ASP A 216 -14.50 -14.82 -3.95
C ASP A 216 -14.87 -15.98 -3.02
N TYR A 217 -14.82 -15.81 -1.70
CA TYR A 217 -15.19 -16.89 -0.78
C TYR A 217 -16.69 -17.17 -0.79
N ASP A 218 -17.13 -18.42 -0.55
CA ASP A 218 -18.54 -18.86 -0.56
C ASP A 218 -19.52 -18.00 0.25
N ASN A 219 -19.01 -17.22 1.23
CA ASN A 219 -19.73 -16.25 2.03
C ASN A 219 -19.09 -14.85 1.95
N GLY A 220 -18.38 -14.53 0.88
CA GLY A 220 -17.69 -13.25 0.70
C GLY A 220 -18.62 -12.04 0.86
N GLU A 221 -19.90 -12.16 0.43
CA GLU A 221 -20.92 -11.11 0.61
C GLU A 221 -21.18 -10.76 2.08
N ASN A 222 -20.88 -11.67 3.00
CA ASN A 222 -21.03 -11.46 4.45
C ASN A 222 -19.73 -11.04 5.14
N ALA A 223 -18.62 -10.98 4.43
CA ALA A 223 -17.32 -10.64 4.96
C ALA A 223 -17.08 -9.13 5.00
N ILE A 224 -16.27 -8.71 5.97
CA ILE A 224 -15.68 -7.37 6.03
C ILE A 224 -14.19 -7.51 6.33
N GLY A 225 -13.37 -6.81 5.54
CA GLY A 225 -11.92 -6.73 5.71
C GLY A 225 -11.45 -5.30 5.89
N TYR A 226 -10.16 -5.14 6.20
CA TYR A 226 -9.50 -3.84 6.31
C TYR A 226 -8.08 -3.89 5.75
N SER A 227 -7.62 -2.74 5.31
CA SER A 227 -6.29 -2.54 4.74
C SER A 227 -5.91 -1.06 4.83
N TYR A 228 -4.77 -0.73 4.26
CA TYR A 228 -4.41 0.63 3.91
C TYR A 228 -4.91 0.96 2.50
N TYR A 229 -5.28 2.23 2.28
CA TYR A 229 -5.92 2.69 1.05
C TYR A 229 -5.08 2.40 -0.20
N TYR A 230 -3.79 2.78 -0.16
CA TYR A 230 -2.90 2.56 -1.30
C TYR A 230 -2.75 1.07 -1.64
N TYR A 231 -2.66 0.20 -0.63
CA TYR A 231 -2.60 -1.25 -0.85
C TYR A 231 -3.90 -1.79 -1.45
N ALA A 232 -5.04 -1.39 -0.91
CA ALA A 232 -6.35 -1.90 -1.34
C ALA A 232 -6.78 -1.39 -2.73
N THR A 233 -6.21 -0.31 -3.21
CA THR A 233 -6.54 0.29 -4.51
C THR A 233 -5.43 0.07 -5.52
N THR A 234 -4.23 0.58 -5.27
CA THR A 234 -3.16 0.63 -6.27
C THR A 234 -2.35 -0.65 -6.34
N ILE A 235 -1.85 -1.16 -5.20
CA ILE A 235 -1.02 -2.37 -5.21
C ILE A 235 -1.86 -3.57 -5.63
N PHE A 236 -3.03 -3.75 -5.01
CA PHE A 236 -3.85 -4.93 -5.26
C PHE A 236 -4.43 -4.96 -6.69
N GLU A 237 -4.83 -3.81 -7.24
CA GLU A 237 -5.27 -3.70 -8.64
C GLU A 237 -4.17 -4.16 -9.61
N THR A 238 -2.91 -3.86 -9.30
CA THR A 238 -1.77 -4.32 -10.11
C THR A 238 -1.52 -5.83 -10.00
N ILE A 239 -1.85 -6.44 -8.83
CA ILE A 239 -1.71 -7.88 -8.60
C ILE A 239 -2.84 -8.65 -9.28
N ASP A 240 -4.09 -8.24 -9.08
CA ASP A 240 -5.28 -8.90 -9.60
C ASP A 240 -6.45 -7.91 -9.81
N GLU A 241 -6.55 -7.35 -11.01
CA GLU A 241 -7.61 -6.42 -11.38
C GLU A 241 -9.01 -7.07 -11.33
N GLU A 242 -9.14 -8.35 -11.69
CA GLU A 242 -10.44 -9.05 -11.68
C GLU A 242 -10.97 -9.16 -10.25
N ILE A 243 -10.13 -9.55 -9.30
CA ILE A 243 -10.49 -9.66 -7.89
C ILE A 243 -10.72 -8.28 -7.28
N SER A 244 -9.92 -7.28 -7.63
CA SER A 244 -10.07 -5.90 -7.17
C SER A 244 -11.47 -5.36 -7.49
N ASN A 245 -12.01 -5.67 -8.65
CA ASN A 245 -13.36 -5.26 -9.07
C ASN A 245 -14.50 -5.96 -8.31
N LYS A 246 -14.21 -7.03 -7.54
CA LYS A 246 -15.20 -7.76 -6.74
C LYS A 246 -15.33 -7.24 -5.32
N ILE A 247 -14.51 -6.27 -4.93
CA ILE A 247 -14.62 -5.58 -3.63
C ILE A 247 -15.00 -4.12 -3.83
N LYS A 248 -15.50 -3.50 -2.76
CA LYS A 248 -15.71 -2.06 -2.69
C LYS A 248 -15.30 -1.50 -1.34
N LEU A 249 -14.71 -0.31 -1.35
CA LEU A 249 -14.37 0.43 -0.15
C LEU A 249 -15.63 1.03 0.46
N LEU A 250 -15.76 0.92 1.79
CA LEU A 250 -16.81 1.55 2.54
C LEU A 250 -16.47 3.01 2.87
N ALA A 251 -17.46 3.89 2.81
CA ALA A 251 -17.35 5.18 3.46
C ALA A 251 -17.38 5.00 4.98
N VAL A 252 -16.58 5.77 5.71
CA VAL A 252 -16.59 5.82 7.18
C VAL A 252 -17.15 7.15 7.62
N ASP A 253 -18.17 7.12 8.48
CA ASP A 253 -18.92 8.31 8.91
C ASP A 253 -19.43 9.18 7.72
N GLY A 254 -19.75 8.52 6.60
CA GLY A 254 -20.24 9.14 5.37
C GLY A 254 -19.16 9.67 4.43
N VAL A 255 -17.89 9.65 4.79
CA VAL A 255 -16.78 10.08 3.94
C VAL A 255 -16.14 8.87 3.24
N LYS A 256 -16.10 8.90 1.91
CA LYS A 256 -15.45 7.88 1.09
C LYS A 256 -13.92 8.12 1.09
N PRO A 257 -13.09 7.08 1.30
CA PRO A 257 -11.64 7.23 1.18
C PRO A 257 -11.25 7.54 -0.28
N SER A 258 -10.40 8.52 -0.45
CA SER A 258 -9.75 8.90 -1.72
C SER A 258 -8.47 9.68 -1.42
N ASN A 259 -7.58 9.83 -2.41
CA ASN A 259 -6.40 10.67 -2.25
C ASN A 259 -6.76 12.09 -1.78
N GLU A 260 -7.86 12.67 -2.29
CA GLU A 260 -8.33 13.99 -1.91
C GLU A 260 -8.77 14.05 -0.44
N THR A 261 -9.68 13.13 0.00
CA THR A 261 -10.21 13.11 1.36
C THR A 261 -9.16 12.71 2.41
N ILE A 262 -8.14 11.96 2.00
CA ILE A 262 -6.96 11.64 2.83
C ILE A 262 -6.06 12.88 2.91
N LYS A 263 -5.78 13.56 1.77
CA LYS A 263 -4.92 14.74 1.71
C LYS A 263 -5.45 15.91 2.53
N ASN A 264 -6.75 16.19 2.42
CA ASN A 264 -7.40 17.31 3.11
C ASN A 264 -7.85 17.00 4.55
N GLY A 265 -7.73 15.72 4.99
CA GLY A 265 -8.08 15.29 6.34
C GLY A 265 -9.58 15.08 6.58
N GLU A 266 -10.42 15.10 5.55
CA GLU A 266 -11.86 14.80 5.70
C GLU A 266 -12.11 13.32 6.04
N TYR A 267 -11.26 12.41 5.53
CA TYR A 267 -11.40 11.00 5.86
C TYR A 267 -11.00 10.74 7.32
N THR A 268 -11.94 10.23 8.13
CA THR A 268 -11.80 10.10 9.59
C THR A 268 -10.62 9.22 10.03
N LEU A 269 -10.34 8.13 9.28
CA LEU A 269 -9.28 7.18 9.61
C LEU A 269 -7.98 7.52 8.86
N ASN A 270 -7.57 8.78 8.95
CA ASN A 270 -6.34 9.28 8.38
C ASN A 270 -5.14 8.85 9.22
N THR A 271 -4.07 8.42 8.56
CA THR A 271 -2.81 7.97 9.16
C THR A 271 -1.64 8.31 8.22
N ALA A 272 -0.52 7.62 8.37
CA ALA A 272 0.67 7.78 7.54
C ALA A 272 1.42 6.46 7.38
N TYR A 273 2.28 6.37 6.36
CA TYR A 273 3.48 5.55 6.45
C TYR A 273 4.62 6.39 7.01
N TYR A 274 5.51 5.73 7.72
CA TYR A 274 6.54 6.39 8.51
C TYR A 274 7.93 5.93 8.11
N ILE A 275 8.85 6.87 8.05
CA ILE A 275 10.27 6.58 8.15
C ILE A 275 10.58 6.41 9.63
N VAL A 276 11.25 5.32 9.98
CA VAL A 276 11.68 5.07 11.36
C VAL A 276 13.18 4.87 11.41
N THR A 277 13.83 5.53 12.34
CA THR A 277 15.26 5.43 12.63
C THR A 277 15.50 5.25 14.13
N ARG A 278 16.74 4.97 14.50
CA ARG A 278 17.16 4.95 15.91
C ARG A 278 17.59 6.36 16.32
N LYS A 279 16.89 6.99 17.23
CA LYS A 279 17.18 8.33 17.71
C LYS A 279 18.57 8.40 18.39
N GLY A 280 19.39 9.31 17.89
CA GLY A 280 20.75 9.49 18.41
C GLY A 280 21.77 8.43 17.98
N ASP A 281 21.36 7.46 17.14
CA ASP A 281 22.22 6.42 16.58
C ASP A 281 21.93 6.23 15.07
N THR A 282 21.67 7.33 14.37
CA THR A 282 21.43 7.37 12.93
C THR A 282 22.69 7.85 12.24
N SER A 283 23.19 7.10 11.24
CA SER A 283 24.36 7.48 10.45
C SER A 283 24.09 8.75 9.63
N GLU A 284 25.16 9.44 9.21
CA GLU A 284 25.03 10.63 8.36
C GLU A 284 24.31 10.32 7.03
N ASP A 285 24.62 9.19 6.42
CA ASP A 285 23.96 8.77 5.17
C ASP A 285 22.48 8.43 5.42
N ALA A 286 22.13 7.76 6.51
CA ALA A 286 20.75 7.50 6.85
C ALA A 286 19.98 8.80 7.13
N GLN A 287 20.56 9.76 7.84
CA GLN A 287 19.95 11.08 8.05
C GLN A 287 19.78 11.85 6.74
N LYS A 288 20.76 11.77 5.85
CA LYS A 288 20.71 12.36 4.51
C LYS A 288 19.57 11.76 3.68
N LEU A 289 19.37 10.43 3.76
CA LEU A 289 18.27 9.73 3.10
C LEU A 289 16.91 10.18 3.64
N VAL A 290 16.75 10.23 4.98
CA VAL A 290 15.51 10.74 5.62
C VAL A 290 15.20 12.16 5.16
N ASN A 291 16.18 13.05 5.14
CA ASN A 291 16.01 14.42 4.70
C ASN A 291 15.63 14.52 3.23
N ALA A 292 16.20 13.64 2.37
CA ALA A 292 15.86 13.57 0.96
C ALA A 292 14.42 13.11 0.74
N MET A 293 13.96 12.06 1.43
CA MET A 293 12.59 11.58 1.36
C MET A 293 11.56 12.65 1.78
N LEU A 294 11.91 13.49 2.76
CA LEU A 294 11.08 14.58 3.27
C LEU A 294 11.24 15.90 2.51
N SER A 295 12.16 15.99 1.56
CA SER A 295 12.35 17.19 0.74
C SER A 295 11.17 17.39 -0.24
N GLU A 296 11.10 18.55 -0.91
CA GLU A 296 10.11 18.78 -1.96
C GLU A 296 10.27 17.77 -3.10
N GLU A 297 11.50 17.44 -3.46
CA GLU A 297 11.80 16.45 -4.50
C GLU A 297 11.39 15.03 -4.04
N GLY A 298 11.69 14.63 -2.82
CA GLY A 298 11.24 13.34 -2.27
C GLY A 298 9.72 13.23 -2.23
N GLN A 299 9.02 14.30 -1.89
CA GLN A 299 7.55 14.31 -1.88
C GLN A 299 6.98 14.24 -3.29
N ARG A 300 7.63 14.86 -4.29
CA ARG A 300 7.28 14.72 -5.69
C ARG A 300 7.43 13.26 -6.15
N VAL A 301 8.54 12.62 -5.81
CA VAL A 301 8.76 11.19 -6.09
C VAL A 301 7.67 10.31 -5.47
N ALA A 302 7.29 10.57 -4.23
CA ALA A 302 6.22 9.84 -3.56
C ALA A 302 4.85 10.04 -4.24
N GLU A 303 4.52 11.26 -4.66
CA GLU A 303 3.28 11.56 -5.37
C GLU A 303 3.26 10.92 -6.78
N GLU A 304 4.38 10.91 -7.50
CA GLU A 304 4.52 10.22 -8.79
C GLU A 304 4.38 8.68 -8.66
N ALA A 305 4.79 8.13 -7.51
CA ALA A 305 4.54 6.72 -7.17
C ALA A 305 3.10 6.44 -6.71
N GLY A 306 2.21 7.47 -6.70
CA GLY A 306 0.79 7.36 -6.39
C GLY A 306 0.42 7.53 -4.91
N TYR A 307 1.39 7.85 -4.04
CA TYR A 307 1.12 8.11 -2.62
C TYR A 307 0.68 9.56 -2.38
N VAL A 308 0.09 9.83 -1.24
CA VAL A 308 -0.33 11.17 -0.84
C VAL A 308 0.76 11.82 -0.01
N GLY A 309 1.41 12.86 -0.52
CA GLY A 309 2.47 13.59 0.17
C GLY A 309 2.01 14.20 1.50
N VAL A 310 2.97 14.42 2.42
CA VAL A 310 2.71 15.07 3.71
C VAL A 310 2.77 16.60 3.62
N LYS A 311 3.32 17.15 2.54
CA LYS A 311 3.44 18.59 2.27
C LYS A 311 2.33 19.09 1.36
#